data_2cca2de1ffed0586c80fa27ffee62767
#
_entry.id   2cca2de1ffed0586c80fa27ffee62767
#
_cell.length_a   1.000
_cell.length_b   1.000
_cell.length_c   1.000
_cell.angle_alpha   90.00
_cell.angle_beta   90.00
_cell.angle_gamma   90.00
#
_symmetry.space_group_name_H-M   'P 1'
#
loop_
_entity.id
_entity.type
_entity.pdbx_description
1 polymer ?
#
loop_
_entity_poly.entity_id
_entity_poly.type
_entity_poly.pdbx_seq_one_letter_code
_entity_poly.pdbx_strand_id
1 'polypeptide(L)'
;LLVTFFVTVVFDLTIAVELGMVLASLFFIYRMSELTRIERLPLAEEAEEPQFLYPDGSMRVAAWQLFGSLFFGAVNKLEELLDPREGHPEVVILDMARLIQLDTTGLEGLENLLDKLKKRGCTLIVCGLNSQPGSLLYRSGFIDHLGDDNVCPDLSGALKRAYILLPNLMGGSDENY
;
A
#
# COMPACT_ATOMS: atom_id res chain seq x y z
N LEU A 1 -34.40 -2.65 7.69
CA LEU A 1 -35.84 -2.74 7.51
C LEU A 1 -36.53 -3.04 8.83
N LEU A 2 -36.24 -4.17 9.53
CA LEU A 2 -36.88 -4.53 10.81
C LEU A 2 -36.63 -3.49 11.90
N VAL A 3 -35.38 -3.01 12.06
CA VAL A 3 -35.05 -1.98 13.07
C VAL A 3 -35.87 -0.70 12.82
N THR A 4 -35.90 -0.22 11.57
CA THR A 4 -36.63 0.98 11.20
C THR A 4 -38.13 0.82 11.49
N PHE A 5 -38.68 -0.35 11.18
CA PHE A 5 -40.11 -0.68 11.48
C PHE A 5 -40.40 -0.61 12.98
N PHE A 6 -39.58 -1.27 13.81
CA PHE A 6 -39.79 -1.24 15.28
C PHE A 6 -39.66 0.17 15.84
N VAL A 7 -38.70 0.95 15.37
CA VAL A 7 -38.50 2.34 15.82
C VAL A 7 -39.71 3.21 15.42
N THR A 8 -40.26 3.02 14.22
CA THR A 8 -41.44 3.76 13.77
C THR A 8 -42.67 3.46 14.63
N VAL A 9 -42.84 2.21 15.12
CA VAL A 9 -43.97 1.80 15.95
C VAL A 9 -43.82 2.28 17.39
N VAL A 10 -42.62 2.34 17.94
CA VAL A 10 -42.37 2.64 19.36
C VAL A 10 -42.14 4.14 19.60
N PHE A 11 -41.52 4.85 18.64
CA PHE A 11 -41.20 6.29 18.77
C PHE A 11 -42.04 7.10 17.78
N ASP A 12 -41.41 7.90 16.96
CA ASP A 12 -42.04 8.74 15.95
C ASP A 12 -41.40 8.43 14.58
N LEU A 13 -42.15 8.70 13.50
CA LEU A 13 -41.69 8.57 12.12
C LEU A 13 -40.41 9.38 11.88
N THR A 14 -40.31 10.57 12.47
CA THR A 14 -39.12 11.43 12.33
C THR A 14 -37.86 10.76 12.88
N ILE A 15 -37.93 10.19 14.07
CA ILE A 15 -36.81 9.47 14.72
C ILE A 15 -36.45 8.22 13.91
N ALA A 16 -37.44 7.51 13.37
CA ALA A 16 -37.18 6.34 12.54
C ALA A 16 -36.41 6.69 11.24
N VAL A 17 -36.77 7.81 10.60
CA VAL A 17 -36.06 8.31 9.40
C VAL A 17 -34.64 8.74 9.73
N GLU A 18 -34.43 9.51 10.81
CA GLU A 18 -33.12 9.93 11.25
C GLU A 18 -32.20 8.72 11.54
N LEU A 19 -32.66 7.76 12.31
CA LEU A 19 -31.94 6.54 12.62
C LEU A 19 -31.62 5.74 11.35
N GLY A 20 -32.59 5.63 10.43
CA GLY A 20 -32.41 4.96 9.15
C GLY A 20 -31.33 5.61 8.30
N MET A 21 -31.27 6.95 8.27
CA MET A 21 -30.26 7.72 7.56
C MET A 21 -28.85 7.52 8.17
N VAL A 22 -28.75 7.54 9.52
CA VAL A 22 -27.47 7.28 10.20
C VAL A 22 -26.97 5.87 9.92
N LEU A 23 -27.84 4.86 10.03
CA LEU A 23 -27.46 3.46 9.75
C LEU A 23 -27.05 3.27 8.29
N ALA A 24 -27.77 3.89 7.34
CA ALA A 24 -27.44 3.83 5.93
C ALA A 24 -26.06 4.47 5.65
N SER A 25 -25.77 5.60 6.30
CA SER A 25 -24.47 6.28 6.18
C SER A 25 -23.33 5.43 6.74
N LEU A 26 -23.51 4.83 7.91
CA LEU A 26 -22.52 3.94 8.51
C LEU A 26 -22.28 2.70 7.63
N PHE A 27 -23.34 2.10 7.11
CA PHE A 27 -23.23 0.97 6.19
C PHE A 27 -22.52 1.36 4.89
N PHE A 28 -22.79 2.54 4.35
CA PHE A 28 -22.10 3.06 3.17
C PHE A 28 -20.60 3.25 3.43
N ILE A 29 -20.22 3.87 4.57
CA ILE A 29 -18.83 4.05 4.98
C ILE A 29 -18.11 2.69 5.10
N TYR A 30 -18.74 1.73 5.77
CA TYR A 30 -18.20 0.38 5.92
C TYR A 30 -17.96 -0.28 4.55
N ARG A 31 -18.94 -0.22 3.65
CA ARG A 31 -18.84 -0.81 2.31
C ARG A 31 -17.79 -0.13 1.44
N MET A 32 -17.60 1.19 1.56
CA MET A 32 -16.55 1.91 0.86
C MET A 32 -15.15 1.44 1.28
N SER A 33 -14.97 1.14 2.56
CA SER A 33 -13.69 0.61 3.08
C SER A 33 -13.32 -0.76 2.50
N GLU A 34 -14.30 -1.58 2.11
CA GLU A 34 -14.06 -2.89 1.47
C GLU A 34 -13.57 -2.79 0.02
N LEU A 35 -13.76 -1.66 -0.65
CA LEU A 35 -13.34 -1.48 -2.05
C LEU A 35 -11.83 -1.31 -2.20
N THR A 36 -11.13 -1.00 -1.12
CA THR A 36 -9.67 -0.95 -1.13
C THR A 36 -9.12 -2.37 -1.00
N ARG A 37 -8.30 -2.77 -1.95
CA ARG A 37 -7.56 -4.04 -1.92
C ARG A 37 -6.08 -3.77 -2.05
N ILE A 38 -5.30 -4.53 -1.31
CA ILE A 38 -3.86 -4.60 -1.45
C ILE A 38 -3.55 -6.05 -1.78
N GLU A 39 -2.96 -6.26 -2.95
CA GLU A 39 -2.65 -7.60 -3.44
C GLU A 39 -1.16 -7.71 -3.67
N ARG A 40 -0.57 -8.82 -3.24
CA ARG A 40 0.84 -9.09 -3.50
C ARG A 40 1.00 -9.43 -5.00
N LEU A 41 1.94 -8.75 -5.65
CA LEU A 41 2.30 -9.06 -7.01
C LEU A 41 3.27 -10.25 -7.01
N PRO A 42 2.96 -11.33 -7.75
CA PRO A 42 3.92 -12.40 -7.95
C PRO A 42 5.06 -11.90 -8.85
N LEU A 43 6.26 -11.86 -8.32
CA LEU A 43 7.48 -11.50 -9.08
C LEU A 43 8.14 -12.76 -9.67
N ALA A 44 7.37 -13.78 -10.01
CA ALA A 44 7.89 -15.11 -10.36
C ALA A 44 8.81 -15.12 -11.60
N GLU A 45 8.56 -14.24 -12.58
CA GLU A 45 9.41 -14.13 -13.77
C GLU A 45 10.66 -13.28 -13.49
N GLU A 46 10.54 -12.29 -12.63
CA GLU A 46 11.64 -11.42 -12.19
C GLU A 46 12.45 -12.06 -11.05
N ALA A 47 11.89 -13.07 -10.36
CA ALA A 47 12.55 -13.78 -9.28
C ALA A 47 13.72 -14.68 -9.74
N GLU A 48 13.89 -14.88 -11.05
CA GLU A 48 15.06 -15.58 -11.60
C GLU A 48 16.34 -14.72 -11.54
N GLU A 49 16.22 -13.40 -11.30
CA GLU A 49 17.38 -12.54 -11.09
C GLU A 49 18.01 -12.83 -9.71
N PRO A 50 19.25 -13.34 -9.65
CA PRO A 50 19.90 -13.76 -8.40
C PRO A 50 19.96 -12.65 -7.33
N GLN A 51 19.93 -11.38 -7.76
CA GLN A 51 19.98 -10.23 -6.86
C GLN A 51 18.70 -10.05 -6.03
N PHE A 52 17.58 -10.59 -6.49
CA PHE A 52 16.30 -10.48 -5.78
C PHE A 52 16.09 -11.57 -4.73
N LEU A 53 17.05 -12.49 -4.63
CA LEU A 53 17.01 -13.59 -3.69
C LEU A 53 18.11 -13.49 -2.64
N TYR A 54 17.79 -13.89 -1.41
CA TYR A 54 18.80 -14.23 -0.42
C TYR A 54 19.42 -15.61 -0.74
N PRO A 55 20.58 -15.93 -0.14
CA PRO A 55 21.20 -17.25 -0.33
C PRO A 55 20.32 -18.43 0.09
N ASP A 56 19.33 -18.20 0.96
CA ASP A 56 18.35 -19.20 1.41
C ASP A 56 17.14 -19.33 0.47
N GLY A 57 17.12 -18.57 -0.63
CA GLY A 57 16.04 -18.54 -1.61
C GLY A 57 14.85 -17.65 -1.24
N SER A 58 14.89 -16.94 -0.11
CA SER A 58 13.84 -15.98 0.22
C SER A 58 13.97 -14.68 -0.60
N MET A 59 12.84 -13.97 -0.78
CA MET A 59 12.79 -12.77 -1.61
C MET A 59 13.30 -11.54 -0.86
N ARG A 60 14.20 -10.78 -1.51
CA ARG A 60 14.69 -9.48 -1.05
C ARG A 60 13.79 -8.32 -1.48
N VAL A 61 12.93 -8.56 -2.47
CA VAL A 61 11.98 -7.59 -3.00
C VAL A 61 10.57 -8.09 -2.79
N ALA A 62 9.69 -7.25 -2.27
CA ALA A 62 8.27 -7.50 -2.19
C ALA A 62 7.52 -6.42 -2.96
N ALA A 63 6.62 -6.80 -3.85
CA ALA A 63 5.79 -5.87 -4.62
C ALA A 63 4.31 -6.05 -4.28
N TRP A 64 3.62 -4.92 -4.14
CA TRP A 64 2.22 -4.87 -3.77
C TRP A 64 1.48 -3.89 -4.67
N GLN A 65 0.29 -4.27 -5.11
CA GLN A 65 -0.57 -3.43 -5.93
C GLN A 65 -1.73 -2.92 -5.09
N LEU A 66 -1.96 -1.60 -5.12
CA LEU A 66 -3.05 -0.93 -4.45
C LEU A 66 -4.20 -0.70 -5.43
N PHE A 67 -5.40 -1.13 -5.04
CA PHE A 67 -6.61 -0.98 -5.84
C PHE A 67 -7.62 -0.06 -5.17
N GLY A 68 -8.35 0.70 -5.99
CA GLY A 68 -9.52 1.47 -5.56
C GLY A 68 -9.14 2.78 -4.89
N SER A 69 -9.59 2.99 -3.65
CA SER A 69 -9.40 4.27 -2.96
C SER A 69 -8.83 4.05 -1.57
N LEU A 70 -7.70 4.63 -1.28
CA LEU A 70 -7.06 4.55 0.04
C LEU A 70 -7.63 5.64 0.95
N PHE A 71 -8.68 5.30 1.68
CA PHE A 71 -9.39 6.16 2.61
C PHE A 71 -9.29 5.62 4.04
N PHE A 72 -9.90 6.37 4.97
CA PHE A 72 -10.00 6.16 6.39
C PHE A 72 -10.13 4.69 6.85
N GLY A 73 -10.62 3.76 6.40
CA GLY A 73 -10.69 2.36 6.90
C GLY A 73 -9.63 1.42 6.31
N ALA A 74 -8.88 1.88 5.31
CA ALA A 74 -7.97 1.03 4.55
C ALA A 74 -6.51 1.11 5.01
N VAL A 75 -6.20 2.07 5.89
CA VAL A 75 -4.83 2.30 6.40
C VAL A 75 -4.29 1.06 7.13
N ASN A 76 -5.15 0.36 7.89
CA ASN A 76 -4.75 -0.86 8.59
C ASN A 76 -4.24 -1.96 7.63
N LYS A 77 -4.71 -1.97 6.38
CA LYS A 77 -4.23 -2.91 5.35
C LYS A 77 -2.77 -2.64 4.94
N LEU A 78 -2.30 -1.39 5.06
CA LEU A 78 -0.89 -1.06 4.84
C LEU A 78 0.01 -1.66 5.93
N GLU A 79 -0.51 -1.88 7.13
CA GLU A 79 0.26 -2.52 8.20
C GLU A 79 0.50 -4.01 7.95
N GLU A 80 -0.36 -4.66 7.16
CA GLU A 80 -0.18 -6.05 6.74
C GLU A 80 1.10 -6.23 5.90
N LEU A 81 1.54 -5.17 5.18
CA LEU A 81 2.80 -5.18 4.43
C LEU A 81 4.04 -5.31 5.33
N LEU A 82 3.87 -5.04 6.62
CA LEU A 82 4.93 -5.09 7.62
C LEU A 82 4.91 -6.40 8.41
N ASP A 83 4.01 -7.35 8.08
CA ASP A 83 3.91 -8.63 8.79
C ASP A 83 5.24 -9.41 8.66
N PRO A 84 5.87 -9.82 9.76
CA PRO A 84 7.10 -10.60 9.71
C PRO A 84 6.97 -11.94 8.96
N ARG A 85 5.74 -12.45 8.82
CA ARG A 85 5.45 -13.67 8.04
C ARG A 85 5.66 -13.51 6.54
N GLU A 86 5.62 -12.27 6.05
CA GLU A 86 5.88 -11.93 4.63
C GLU A 86 7.39 -11.90 4.30
N GLY A 87 8.26 -12.21 5.26
CA GLY A 87 9.71 -12.16 5.13
C GLY A 87 10.30 -10.82 5.56
N HIS A 88 11.58 -10.62 5.25
CA HIS A 88 12.31 -9.40 5.54
C HIS A 88 12.85 -8.78 4.26
N PRO A 89 11.99 -8.20 3.39
CA PRO A 89 12.45 -7.61 2.16
C PRO A 89 13.33 -6.38 2.45
N GLU A 90 14.36 -6.18 1.64
CA GLU A 90 15.19 -4.98 1.65
C GLU A 90 14.55 -3.86 0.83
N VAL A 91 13.70 -4.24 -0.14
CA VAL A 91 12.96 -3.30 -0.99
C VAL A 91 11.48 -3.69 -1.03
N VAL A 92 10.62 -2.72 -0.79
CA VAL A 92 9.17 -2.82 -0.97
C VAL A 92 8.74 -1.92 -2.12
N ILE A 93 8.02 -2.46 -3.08
CA ILE A 93 7.44 -1.73 -4.21
C ILE A 93 5.93 -1.62 -4.01
N LEU A 94 5.41 -0.39 -4.07
CA LEU A 94 3.98 -0.12 -4.11
C LEU A 94 3.57 0.34 -5.51
N ASP A 95 2.86 -0.51 -6.22
CA ASP A 95 2.23 -0.17 -7.49
C ASP A 95 0.88 0.51 -7.25
N MET A 96 0.80 1.79 -7.58
CA MET A 96 -0.37 2.65 -7.43
C MET A 96 -1.13 2.88 -8.74
N ALA A 97 -0.81 2.14 -9.82
CA ALA A 97 -1.46 2.32 -11.12
C ALA A 97 -2.99 2.11 -11.08
N ARG A 98 -3.47 1.34 -10.10
CA ARG A 98 -4.89 1.07 -9.88
C ARG A 98 -5.48 1.79 -8.67
N LEU A 99 -4.70 2.63 -8.01
CA LEU A 99 -5.19 3.52 -6.96
C LEU A 99 -5.86 4.73 -7.60
N ILE A 100 -7.16 4.89 -7.38
CA ILE A 100 -7.98 5.94 -8.00
C ILE A 100 -7.92 7.22 -7.17
N GLN A 101 -8.04 7.08 -5.84
CA GLN A 101 -8.09 8.21 -4.91
C GLN A 101 -7.28 7.94 -3.65
N LEU A 102 -6.70 8.99 -3.13
CA LEU A 102 -5.97 9.04 -1.87
C LEU A 102 -6.47 10.25 -1.08
N ASP A 103 -6.85 10.06 0.17
CA ASP A 103 -7.19 11.14 1.08
C ASP A 103 -6.06 11.43 2.08
N THR A 104 -6.27 12.41 2.95
CA THR A 104 -5.27 12.80 3.97
C THR A 104 -4.97 11.65 4.94
N THR A 105 -5.95 10.84 5.29
CA THR A 105 -5.75 9.68 6.19
C THR A 105 -4.94 8.57 5.51
N GLY A 106 -5.21 8.32 4.22
CA GLY A 106 -4.43 7.40 3.42
C GLY A 106 -2.98 7.87 3.24
N LEU A 107 -2.78 9.18 3.04
CA LEU A 107 -1.45 9.79 3.02
C LEU A 107 -0.69 9.56 4.34
N GLU A 108 -1.33 9.87 5.48
CA GLU A 108 -0.76 9.63 6.81
C GLU A 108 -0.38 8.15 7.02
N GLY A 109 -1.20 7.23 6.51
CA GLY A 109 -0.89 5.81 6.51
C GLY A 109 0.35 5.46 5.68
N LEU A 110 0.53 6.09 4.52
CA LEU A 110 1.74 5.91 3.69
C LEU A 110 2.99 6.51 4.35
N GLU A 111 2.88 7.67 5.00
CA GLU A 111 3.98 8.28 5.77
C GLU A 111 4.41 7.36 6.92
N ASN A 112 3.47 6.85 7.68
CA ASN A 112 3.73 5.89 8.75
C ASN A 112 4.38 4.60 8.24
N LEU A 113 3.94 4.08 7.08
CA LEU A 113 4.54 2.92 6.43
C LEU A 113 5.99 3.21 6.04
N LEU A 114 6.24 4.35 5.39
CA LEU A 114 7.58 4.78 4.98
C LEU A 114 8.54 4.85 6.17
N ASP A 115 8.10 5.47 7.27
CA ASP A 115 8.90 5.59 8.49
C ASP A 115 9.21 4.23 9.13
N LYS A 116 8.21 3.33 9.18
CA LYS A 116 8.40 1.98 9.70
C LYS A 116 9.36 1.17 8.84
N LEU A 117 9.28 1.27 7.50
CA LEU A 117 10.19 0.60 6.57
C LEU A 117 11.61 1.15 6.70
N LYS A 118 11.78 2.47 6.75
CA LYS A 118 13.10 3.11 6.98
C LYS A 118 13.76 2.64 8.27
N LYS A 119 13.00 2.53 9.37
CA LYS A 119 13.51 2.00 10.65
C LYS A 119 13.98 0.55 10.57
N ARG A 120 13.43 -0.23 9.63
CA ARG A 120 13.84 -1.62 9.36
C ARG A 120 14.99 -1.73 8.35
N GLY A 121 15.49 -0.62 7.81
CA GLY A 121 16.48 -0.60 6.74
C GLY A 121 15.91 -1.02 5.38
N CYS A 122 14.60 -0.99 5.21
CA CYS A 122 13.91 -1.35 3.99
C CYS A 122 13.61 -0.10 3.17
N THR A 123 13.93 -0.14 1.87
CA THR A 123 13.64 0.97 0.94
C THR A 123 12.24 0.81 0.35
N LEU A 124 11.46 1.89 0.38
CA LEU A 124 10.18 1.97 -0.31
C LEU A 124 10.36 2.56 -1.70
N ILE A 125 9.77 1.93 -2.71
CA ILE A 125 9.65 2.45 -4.08
C ILE A 125 8.15 2.56 -4.40
N VAL A 126 7.75 3.66 -5.00
CA VAL A 126 6.36 3.89 -5.45
C VAL A 126 6.35 4.01 -6.96
N CYS A 127 5.39 3.36 -7.62
CA CYS A 127 5.26 3.46 -9.06
C CYS A 127 3.80 3.58 -9.52
N GLY A 128 3.61 3.98 -10.78
CA GLY A 128 2.30 4.05 -11.40
C GLY A 128 1.38 5.12 -10.83
N LEU A 129 1.91 6.26 -10.39
CA LEU A 129 1.11 7.32 -9.78
C LEU A 129 0.10 7.94 -10.75
N ASN A 130 -1.19 7.80 -10.45
CA ASN A 130 -2.26 8.53 -11.12
C ASN A 130 -2.28 10.00 -10.72
N SER A 131 -2.96 10.84 -11.50
CA SER A 131 -2.97 12.29 -11.33
C SER A 131 -3.41 12.76 -9.93
N GLN A 132 -4.46 12.18 -9.35
CA GLN A 132 -4.98 12.60 -8.06
C GLN A 132 -4.09 12.15 -6.90
N PRO A 133 -3.75 10.84 -6.73
CA PRO A 133 -2.79 10.42 -5.72
C PRO A 133 -1.44 11.11 -5.87
N GLY A 134 -0.89 11.18 -7.09
CA GLY A 134 0.38 11.84 -7.36
C GLY A 134 0.38 13.30 -6.95
N SER A 135 -0.65 14.07 -7.33
CA SER A 135 -0.79 15.48 -6.91
C SER A 135 -0.81 15.67 -5.41
N LEU A 136 -1.46 14.76 -4.66
CA LEU A 136 -1.49 14.83 -3.20
C LEU A 136 -0.11 14.51 -2.62
N LEU A 137 0.55 13.44 -3.07
CA LEU A 137 1.87 13.02 -2.59
C LEU A 137 2.94 14.09 -2.85
N TYR A 138 2.91 14.75 -4.02
CA TYR A 138 3.83 15.86 -4.32
C TYR A 138 3.58 17.08 -3.43
N ARG A 139 2.32 17.49 -3.25
CA ARG A 139 2.00 18.69 -2.45
C ARG A 139 2.21 18.51 -0.95
N SER A 140 2.14 17.29 -0.45
CA SER A 140 2.35 17.00 0.97
C SER A 140 3.83 16.96 1.37
N GLY A 141 4.76 16.90 0.41
CA GLY A 141 6.17 16.66 0.68
C GLY A 141 6.52 15.18 0.89
N PHE A 142 5.56 14.27 0.69
CA PHE A 142 5.81 12.83 0.81
C PHE A 142 6.92 12.37 -0.15
N ILE A 143 6.91 12.88 -1.39
CA ILE A 143 7.91 12.53 -2.39
C ILE A 143 9.32 12.97 -1.97
N ASP A 144 9.45 14.16 -1.37
CA ASP A 144 10.74 14.64 -0.84
C ASP A 144 11.27 13.70 0.27
N HIS A 145 10.35 13.20 1.12
CA HIS A 145 10.66 12.23 2.17
C HIS A 145 11.04 10.84 1.64
N LEU A 146 10.37 10.40 0.57
CA LEU A 146 10.62 9.13 -0.10
C LEU A 146 11.94 9.16 -0.88
N GLY A 147 12.24 10.29 -1.53
CA GLY A 147 13.29 10.52 -2.48
C GLY A 147 12.82 10.32 -3.91
N ASP A 148 13.09 11.32 -4.78
CA ASP A 148 12.61 11.36 -6.17
C ASP A 148 13.01 10.11 -6.97
N ASP A 149 14.21 9.58 -6.72
CA ASP A 149 14.72 8.38 -7.38
C ASP A 149 13.87 7.12 -7.11
N ASN A 150 13.07 7.13 -6.04
CA ASN A 150 12.22 6.02 -5.63
C ASN A 150 10.78 6.17 -6.13
N VAL A 151 10.52 7.16 -7.00
CA VAL A 151 9.27 7.33 -7.73
C VAL A 151 9.47 6.91 -9.17
N CYS A 152 8.80 5.84 -9.57
CA CYS A 152 8.96 5.25 -10.90
C CYS A 152 7.67 5.38 -11.72
N PRO A 153 7.78 5.45 -13.06
CA PRO A 153 6.59 5.58 -13.91
C PRO A 153 5.72 4.33 -13.87
N ASP A 154 6.32 3.15 -13.76
CA ASP A 154 5.66 1.85 -13.79
C ASP A 154 6.42 0.78 -13.00
N LEU A 155 5.85 -0.41 -12.91
CA LEU A 155 6.45 -1.55 -12.20
C LEU A 155 7.82 -1.94 -12.78
N SER A 156 8.00 -1.88 -14.11
CA SER A 156 9.28 -2.19 -14.75
C SER A 156 10.39 -1.22 -14.31
N GLY A 157 10.06 0.08 -14.24
CA GLY A 157 10.97 1.09 -13.69
C GLY A 157 11.30 0.86 -12.22
N ALA A 158 10.31 0.47 -11.43
CA ALA A 158 10.50 0.15 -10.01
C ALA A 158 11.40 -1.07 -9.79
N LEU A 159 11.26 -2.11 -10.60
CA LEU A 159 12.12 -3.30 -10.56
C LEU A 159 13.58 -2.96 -10.95
N LYS A 160 13.77 -2.13 -11.99
CA LYS A 160 15.11 -1.64 -12.35
C LYS A 160 15.75 -0.82 -11.22
N ARG A 161 14.95 0.00 -10.53
CA ARG A 161 15.43 0.75 -9.36
C ARG A 161 15.79 -0.20 -8.21
N ALA A 162 14.96 -1.19 -7.92
CA ALA A 162 15.26 -2.21 -6.92
C ALA A 162 16.56 -2.97 -7.25
N TYR A 163 16.77 -3.31 -8.51
CA TYR A 163 18.02 -3.95 -8.98
C TYR A 163 19.25 -3.10 -8.69
N ILE A 164 19.18 -1.78 -8.89
CA ILE A 164 20.30 -0.85 -8.60
C ILE A 164 20.57 -0.76 -7.09
N LEU A 165 19.53 -0.82 -6.26
CA LEU A 165 19.65 -0.68 -4.81
C LEU A 165 20.22 -1.93 -4.13
N LEU A 166 20.01 -3.11 -4.73
CA LEU A 166 20.39 -4.38 -4.14
C LEU A 166 21.80 -4.79 -4.57
N PRO A 167 22.77 -4.89 -3.65
CA PRO A 167 24.08 -5.40 -3.97
C PRO A 167 24.00 -6.89 -4.37
N ASN A 168 24.84 -7.29 -5.31
CA ASN A 168 24.95 -8.69 -5.71
C ASN A 168 25.62 -9.50 -4.59
N LEU A 169 24.83 -10.29 -3.84
CA LEU A 169 25.33 -11.12 -2.74
C LEU A 169 26.10 -12.36 -3.24
N MET A 170 25.98 -12.70 -4.53
CA MET A 170 26.63 -13.86 -5.13
C MET A 170 28.03 -13.54 -5.72
N GLY A 171 28.46 -12.28 -5.71
CA GLY A 171 29.70 -11.82 -6.32
C GLY A 171 30.92 -11.75 -5.38
N GLY A 172 30.90 -12.41 -4.24
CA GLY A 172 31.94 -12.32 -3.22
C GLY A 172 32.90 -13.53 -3.08
N SER A 173 33.23 -14.23 -4.16
CA SER A 173 34.19 -15.35 -4.07
C SER A 173 35.16 -15.54 -5.23
N ASP A 174 35.50 -14.51 -6.01
CA ASP A 174 36.59 -14.64 -6.98
C ASP A 174 37.42 -13.34 -7.13
N GLU A 175 38.09 -12.93 -6.05
CA GLU A 175 39.31 -12.12 -6.18
C GLU A 175 40.26 -12.39 -5.01
N ASN A 176 40.88 -13.56 -5.04
CA ASN A 176 42.18 -13.81 -4.39
C ASN A 176 42.81 -15.10 -4.94
N TYR A 177 43.48 -14.98 -6.06
CA TYR A 177 44.64 -15.81 -6.41
C TYR A 177 45.65 -14.94 -7.18
#